data_5c80f2f16341c640286d7b66a12b2333
#
_entry.id   5c80f2f16341c640286d7b66a12b2333
#
_cell.length_a   1.000
_cell.length_b   1.000
_cell.length_c   1.000
_cell.angle_alpha   90.00
_cell.angle_beta   90.00
_cell.angle_gamma   90.00
#
_symmetry.space_group_name_H-M   'P 1'
#
loop_
_entity.id
_entity.type
_entity.pdbx_description
1 polymer ?
#
loop_
_entity_poly.entity_id
_entity_poly.type
_entity_poly.pdbx_seq_one_letter_code
_entity_poly.pdbx_strand_id
1 'polypeptide(L)'
;MTKPTVKIKHCKRRGEWAEMLFMAKAAENGLEVTKPFGDTAHYDFAVEHQGKFARVQVKSTVAKCGRGYGCTVRGSQGPYARNAFDYVAVYLILEDVWYIIPAKNIRGQWAVWLCPNLSNAKYEPYREAWHLLRGESAKSGRVRSIKACAEQWMTPPFSVPSSYDERPHILLSGM
;
A
#
# COMPACT_ATOMS: atom_id res chain seq x y z
N MET A 1 -8.34 -7.14 19.32
CA MET A 1 -8.73 -6.95 17.91
C MET A 1 -8.90 -8.32 17.28
N THR A 2 -10.08 -8.60 16.74
CA THR A 2 -10.35 -9.87 16.05
C THR A 2 -9.59 -9.88 14.72
N LYS A 3 -8.82 -10.96 14.47
CA LYS A 3 -8.12 -11.14 13.20
C LYS A 3 -9.11 -11.12 12.03
N PRO A 4 -8.78 -10.47 10.91
CA PRO A 4 -9.69 -10.37 9.79
C PRO A 4 -10.02 -11.75 9.23
N THR A 5 -11.29 -12.11 9.25
CA THR A 5 -11.78 -13.33 8.61
C THR A 5 -12.05 -13.02 7.14
N VAL A 6 -11.11 -13.34 6.27
CA VAL A 6 -11.25 -13.09 4.84
C VAL A 6 -12.16 -14.14 4.22
N LYS A 7 -13.34 -13.70 3.77
CA LYS A 7 -14.33 -14.54 3.09
C LYS A 7 -14.07 -14.71 1.58
N ILE A 8 -13.04 -14.06 1.03
CA ILE A 8 -12.73 -14.08 -0.41
C ILE A 8 -12.02 -15.38 -0.75
N LYS A 9 -12.76 -16.36 -1.30
CA LYS A 9 -12.21 -17.66 -1.72
C LYS A 9 -11.43 -17.60 -3.04
N HIS A 10 -11.90 -16.78 -4.00
CA HIS A 10 -11.33 -16.69 -5.33
C HIS A 10 -9.98 -15.95 -5.29
N CYS A 11 -8.90 -16.60 -5.75
CA CYS A 11 -7.53 -16.09 -5.62
C CYS A 11 -7.30 -14.74 -6.34
N LYS A 12 -7.85 -14.54 -7.54
CA LYS A 12 -7.73 -13.28 -8.29
C LYS A 12 -8.40 -12.12 -7.55
N ARG A 13 -9.66 -12.29 -7.10
CA ARG A 13 -10.37 -11.27 -6.30
C ARG A 13 -9.66 -10.97 -4.99
N ARG A 14 -9.03 -11.96 -4.38
CA ARG A 14 -8.23 -11.76 -3.17
C ARG A 14 -6.96 -10.96 -3.45
N GLY A 15 -6.33 -11.16 -4.61
CA GLY A 15 -5.22 -10.33 -5.08
C GLY A 15 -5.63 -8.87 -5.26
N GLU A 16 -6.72 -8.62 -6.01
CA GLU A 16 -7.29 -7.29 -6.22
C GLU A 16 -7.64 -6.58 -4.90
N TRP A 17 -8.21 -7.31 -3.95
CA TRP A 17 -8.48 -6.78 -2.61
C TRP A 17 -7.20 -6.42 -1.85
N ALA A 18 -6.15 -7.25 -1.93
CA ALA A 18 -4.87 -6.95 -1.30
C ALA A 18 -4.20 -5.71 -1.94
N GLU A 19 -4.35 -5.52 -3.25
CA GLU A 19 -3.91 -4.29 -3.93
C GLU A 19 -4.62 -3.04 -3.40
N MET A 20 -5.94 -3.10 -3.19
CA MET A 20 -6.69 -1.98 -2.59
C MET A 20 -6.24 -1.68 -1.16
N LEU A 21 -5.96 -2.71 -0.36
CA LEU A 21 -5.42 -2.54 0.99
C LEU A 21 -4.01 -1.93 0.96
N PHE A 22 -3.18 -2.34 -0.01
CA PHE A 22 -1.85 -1.74 -0.18
C PHE A 22 -1.95 -0.23 -0.43
N MET A 23 -2.84 0.21 -1.34
CA MET A 23 -3.04 1.65 -1.60
C MET A 23 -3.43 2.41 -0.33
N ALA A 24 -4.39 1.88 0.44
CA ALA A 24 -4.82 2.50 1.69
C ALA A 24 -3.67 2.59 2.71
N LYS A 25 -2.92 1.49 2.90
CA LYS A 25 -1.79 1.45 3.83
C LYS A 25 -0.62 2.32 3.38
N ALA A 26 -0.34 2.39 2.10
CA ALA A 26 0.69 3.27 1.56
C ALA A 26 0.33 4.75 1.82
N ALA A 27 -0.94 5.15 1.57
CA ALA A 27 -1.42 6.50 1.88
C ALA A 27 -1.34 6.82 3.38
N GLU A 28 -1.73 5.90 4.28
CA GLU A 28 -1.55 6.05 5.73
C GLU A 28 -0.07 6.28 6.13
N ASN A 29 0.87 5.76 5.34
CA ASN A 29 2.31 5.92 5.53
C ASN A 29 2.89 7.15 4.80
N GLY A 30 2.04 8.05 4.27
CA GLY A 30 2.45 9.28 3.63
C GLY A 30 3.06 9.09 2.24
N LEU A 31 2.68 8.02 1.53
CA LEU A 31 3.12 7.73 0.17
C LEU A 31 2.02 8.13 -0.81
N GLU A 32 2.40 8.76 -1.90
CA GLU A 32 1.51 8.95 -3.05
C GLU A 32 1.54 7.69 -3.91
N VAL A 33 0.35 7.20 -4.30
CA VAL A 33 0.23 5.91 -5.00
C VAL A 33 -0.33 6.13 -6.39
N THR A 34 0.37 5.61 -7.39
CA THR A 34 -0.04 5.64 -8.80
C THR A 34 -0.15 4.22 -9.33
N LYS A 35 -1.23 3.91 -10.03
CA LYS A 35 -1.39 2.63 -10.74
C LYS A 35 -1.01 2.83 -12.21
N PRO A 36 -0.17 1.93 -12.81
CA PRO A 36 0.12 2.00 -14.23
C PRO A 36 -1.15 1.78 -15.05
N PHE A 37 -1.23 2.44 -16.19
CA PHE A 37 -2.33 2.22 -17.13
C PHE A 37 -2.13 0.91 -17.90
N GLY A 38 -3.18 0.09 -18.00
CA GLY A 38 -3.13 -1.21 -18.65
C GLY A 38 -2.50 -2.31 -17.80
N ASP A 39 -2.23 -3.46 -18.43
CA ASP A 39 -1.78 -4.70 -17.79
C ASP A 39 -0.38 -5.17 -18.24
N THR A 40 0.33 -4.35 -18.99
CA THR A 40 1.67 -4.67 -19.52
C THR A 40 2.80 -4.39 -18.52
N ALA A 41 2.55 -3.59 -17.48
CA ALA A 41 3.54 -3.30 -16.46
C ALA A 41 3.85 -4.53 -15.60
N HIS A 42 5.12 -4.70 -15.24
CA HIS A 42 5.57 -5.78 -14.35
C HIS A 42 5.49 -5.42 -12.85
N TYR A 43 4.78 -4.36 -12.51
CA TYR A 43 4.53 -3.90 -11.14
C TYR A 43 3.09 -3.42 -11.02
N ASP A 44 2.54 -3.48 -9.82
CA ASP A 44 1.14 -3.12 -9.58
C ASP A 44 0.98 -1.62 -9.27
N PHE A 45 1.99 -1.01 -8.62
CA PHE A 45 1.97 0.39 -8.21
C PHE A 45 3.34 1.05 -8.35
N ALA A 46 3.34 2.33 -8.69
CA ALA A 46 4.44 3.23 -8.41
C ALA A 46 4.06 4.06 -7.17
N VAL A 47 4.93 4.10 -6.19
CA VAL A 47 4.79 4.95 -5.01
C VAL A 47 5.79 6.08 -5.06
N GLU A 48 5.35 7.26 -4.64
CA GLU A 48 6.18 8.47 -4.63
C GLU A 48 6.27 9.03 -3.22
N HIS A 49 7.45 9.48 -2.84
CA HIS A 49 7.70 10.24 -1.63
C HIS A 49 8.84 11.24 -1.87
N GLN A 50 8.54 12.55 -1.72
CA GLN A 50 9.51 13.63 -1.89
C GLN A 50 10.31 13.56 -3.22
N GLY A 51 9.61 13.34 -4.33
CA GLY A 51 10.19 13.26 -5.67
C GLY A 51 10.91 11.94 -5.99
N LYS A 52 10.92 10.97 -5.07
CA LYS A 52 11.49 9.64 -5.30
C LYS A 52 10.39 8.64 -5.60
N PHE A 53 10.57 7.89 -6.67
CA PHE A 53 9.64 6.85 -7.09
C PHE A 53 10.18 5.46 -6.79
N ALA A 54 9.30 4.56 -6.37
CA ALA A 54 9.58 3.15 -6.23
C ALA A 54 8.46 2.31 -6.84
N ARG A 55 8.80 1.34 -7.68
CA ARG A 55 7.84 0.39 -8.27
C ARG A 55 7.63 -0.77 -7.32
N VAL A 56 6.37 -1.09 -7.05
CA VAL A 56 5.98 -2.11 -6.09
C VAL A 56 5.11 -3.16 -6.74
N GLN A 57 5.50 -4.43 -6.57
CA GLN A 57 4.67 -5.59 -6.88
C GLN A 57 3.97 -6.04 -5.60
N VAL A 58 2.65 -6.17 -5.61
CA VAL A 58 1.87 -6.64 -4.47
C VAL A 58 1.63 -8.14 -4.56
N LYS A 59 1.80 -8.84 -3.46
CA LYS A 59 1.46 -10.26 -3.31
C LYS A 59 0.72 -10.46 -2.00
N SER A 60 -0.12 -11.49 -1.94
CA SER A 60 -0.80 -11.87 -0.70
C SER A 60 -0.85 -13.38 -0.54
N THR A 61 -0.88 -13.83 0.70
CA THR A 61 -0.97 -15.26 1.00
C THR A 61 -1.83 -15.55 2.23
N VAL A 62 -2.50 -16.69 2.17
CA VAL A 62 -3.14 -17.38 3.30
C VAL A 62 -2.46 -18.73 3.56
N ALA A 63 -1.46 -19.08 2.77
CA ALA A 63 -0.81 -20.39 2.79
C ALA A 63 0.11 -20.54 4.00
N LYS A 64 -0.47 -20.87 5.14
CA LYS A 64 0.25 -21.19 6.37
C LYS A 64 0.78 -22.63 6.31
N CYS A 65 2.04 -22.80 6.64
CA CYS A 65 2.67 -24.11 6.79
C CYS A 65 3.63 -24.07 8.00
N GLY A 66 3.36 -24.90 8.99
CA GLY A 66 4.10 -24.89 10.25
C GLY A 66 4.09 -23.50 10.92
N ARG A 67 5.27 -22.94 11.17
CA ARG A 67 5.44 -21.64 11.83
C ARG A 67 5.48 -20.44 10.88
N GLY A 68 5.33 -20.66 9.56
CA GLY A 68 5.49 -19.61 8.57
C GLY A 68 4.43 -19.63 7.48
N TYR A 69 4.59 -18.71 6.55
CA TYR A 69 3.73 -18.51 5.39
C TYR A 69 4.56 -18.54 4.11
N GLY A 70 4.16 -19.39 3.17
CA GLY A 70 4.71 -19.40 1.83
C GLY A 70 4.02 -18.36 0.94
N CYS A 71 4.80 -17.56 0.22
CA CYS A 71 4.27 -16.66 -0.78
C CYS A 71 5.07 -16.75 -2.08
N THR A 72 4.40 -17.05 -3.19
CA THR A 72 4.99 -17.08 -4.52
C THR A 72 5.32 -15.66 -4.96
N VAL A 73 6.59 -15.43 -5.35
CA VAL A 73 7.12 -14.12 -5.77
C VAL A 73 7.57 -14.11 -7.24
N ARG A 74 6.95 -14.92 -8.08
CA ARG A 74 7.18 -14.98 -9.52
C ARG A 74 5.93 -14.56 -10.29
N GLY A 75 6.10 -14.21 -11.57
CA GLY A 75 5.01 -14.01 -12.52
C GLY A 75 4.43 -15.35 -13.02
N SER A 76 3.37 -15.28 -13.81
CA SER A 76 2.73 -16.46 -14.43
C SER A 76 3.67 -17.21 -15.37
N GLN A 77 4.58 -16.48 -16.04
CA GLN A 77 5.52 -17.04 -17.04
C GLN A 77 6.91 -17.34 -16.47
N GLY A 78 7.13 -17.21 -15.17
CA GLY A 78 8.42 -17.47 -14.54
C GLY A 78 8.92 -16.36 -13.63
N PRO A 79 10.23 -16.35 -13.33
CA PRO A 79 10.84 -15.30 -12.52
C PRO A 79 10.70 -13.93 -13.19
N TYR A 80 10.49 -12.89 -12.39
CA TYR A 80 10.48 -11.53 -12.90
C TYR A 80 11.84 -11.10 -13.44
N ALA A 81 11.83 -10.28 -14.49
CA ALA A 81 13.03 -9.62 -14.99
C ALA A 81 13.73 -8.80 -13.88
N ARG A 82 15.06 -8.65 -13.99
CA ARG A 82 15.87 -8.04 -12.93
C ARG A 82 15.41 -6.64 -12.50
N ASN A 83 14.79 -5.89 -13.42
CA ASN A 83 14.36 -4.51 -13.22
C ASN A 83 12.83 -4.35 -13.30
N ALA A 84 12.06 -5.42 -13.08
CA ALA A 84 10.60 -5.38 -13.16
C ALA A 84 9.99 -4.44 -12.12
N PHE A 85 10.49 -4.47 -10.88
CA PHE A 85 10.08 -3.63 -9.76
C PHE A 85 11.23 -3.45 -8.77
N ASP A 86 11.06 -2.54 -7.83
CA ASP A 86 12.07 -2.19 -6.82
C ASP A 86 11.79 -2.91 -5.49
N TYR A 87 10.51 -3.12 -5.19
CA TYR A 87 10.06 -3.81 -3.97
C TYR A 87 8.93 -4.80 -4.28
N VAL A 88 8.85 -5.86 -3.48
CA VAL A 88 7.64 -6.67 -3.35
C VAL A 88 7.00 -6.40 -2.00
N ALA A 89 5.71 -6.06 -2.00
CA ALA A 89 4.90 -5.93 -0.80
C ALA A 89 4.09 -7.22 -0.61
N VAL A 90 4.39 -7.99 0.42
CA VAL A 90 3.70 -9.26 0.71
C VAL A 90 2.79 -9.09 1.91
N TYR A 91 1.49 -9.34 1.69
CA TYR A 91 0.49 -9.30 2.74
C TYR A 91 0.19 -10.69 3.30
N LEU A 92 0.47 -10.89 4.58
CA LEU A 92 0.05 -12.08 5.33
C LEU A 92 -1.37 -11.87 5.85
N ILE A 93 -2.34 -12.34 5.11
CA ILE A 93 -3.76 -12.06 5.35
C ILE A 93 -4.22 -12.51 6.75
N LEU A 94 -3.78 -13.68 7.20
CA LEU A 94 -4.20 -14.25 8.50
C LEU A 94 -3.55 -13.57 9.71
N GLU A 95 -2.46 -12.83 9.50
CA GLU A 95 -1.74 -12.12 10.57
C GLU A 95 -1.96 -10.61 10.49
N ASP A 96 -2.57 -10.10 9.40
CA ASP A 96 -2.76 -8.68 9.10
C ASP A 96 -1.43 -7.90 9.14
N VAL A 97 -0.43 -8.42 8.42
CA VAL A 97 0.95 -7.91 8.44
C VAL A 97 1.50 -7.81 7.04
N TRP A 98 2.20 -6.71 6.75
CA TRP A 98 2.91 -6.46 5.52
C TRP A 98 4.41 -6.70 5.66
N TYR A 99 5.02 -7.21 4.59
CA TYR A 99 6.46 -7.28 4.42
C TYR A 99 6.87 -6.49 3.17
N ILE A 100 7.67 -5.44 3.33
CA ILE A 100 8.16 -4.60 2.23
C ILE A 100 9.59 -5.03 1.91
N ILE A 101 9.76 -5.92 0.95
CA ILE A 101 11.03 -6.59 0.68
C ILE A 101 11.67 -6.00 -0.58
N PRO A 102 12.92 -5.49 -0.53
CA PRO A 102 13.64 -5.06 -1.73
C PRO A 102 13.78 -6.21 -2.74
N ALA A 103 13.52 -5.94 -4.01
CA ALA A 103 13.55 -6.94 -5.09
C ALA A 103 14.91 -7.69 -5.16
N LYS A 104 16.00 -7.01 -4.84
CA LYS A 104 17.35 -7.61 -4.79
C LYS A 104 17.45 -8.82 -3.86
N ASN A 105 16.62 -8.87 -2.79
CA ASN A 105 16.68 -9.91 -1.77
C ASN A 105 15.83 -11.15 -2.11
N ILE A 106 15.05 -11.07 -3.18
CA ILE A 106 14.23 -12.19 -3.67
C ILE A 106 14.61 -12.66 -5.08
N ARG A 107 15.67 -12.11 -5.64
CA ARG A 107 16.13 -12.49 -7.00
C ARG A 107 16.36 -13.98 -7.11
N GLY A 108 15.84 -14.56 -8.20
CA GLY A 108 15.94 -15.99 -8.48
C GLY A 108 15.11 -16.89 -7.57
N GLN A 109 14.35 -16.34 -6.63
CA GLN A 109 13.49 -17.13 -5.76
C GLN A 109 12.11 -17.30 -6.39
N TRP A 110 11.55 -18.49 -6.24
CA TRP A 110 10.18 -18.82 -6.64
C TRP A 110 9.15 -18.39 -5.60
N ALA A 111 9.54 -18.50 -4.34
CA ALA A 111 8.72 -18.16 -3.19
C ALA A 111 9.60 -17.63 -2.06
N VAL A 112 8.99 -16.83 -1.19
CA VAL A 112 9.56 -16.41 0.09
C VAL A 112 8.85 -17.12 1.22
N TRP A 113 9.60 -17.35 2.31
CA TRP A 113 9.07 -17.96 3.53
C TRP A 113 9.10 -16.93 4.65
N LEU A 114 7.93 -16.54 5.12
CA LEU A 114 7.74 -15.46 6.08
C LEU A 114 7.28 -16.03 7.42
N CYS A 115 7.98 -15.70 8.49
CA CYS A 115 7.74 -16.24 9.83
C CYS A 115 7.55 -15.09 10.84
N PRO A 116 6.33 -14.51 10.94
CA PRO A 116 6.09 -13.31 11.74
C PRO A 116 6.29 -13.48 13.26
N ASN A 117 6.41 -14.73 13.73
CA ASN A 117 6.62 -15.06 15.14
C ASN A 117 8.08 -15.44 15.45
N LEU A 118 9.02 -15.24 14.52
CA LEU A 118 10.43 -15.54 14.68
C LEU A 118 11.25 -14.28 14.41
N SER A 119 11.76 -13.66 15.48
CA SER A 119 12.53 -12.39 15.42
C SER A 119 13.82 -12.48 14.60
N ASN A 120 14.40 -13.68 14.48
CA ASN A 120 15.61 -13.95 13.67
C ASN A 120 15.31 -14.48 12.27
N ALA A 121 14.06 -14.45 11.82
CA ALA A 121 13.71 -14.89 10.46
C ALA A 121 14.31 -13.96 9.41
N LYS A 122 14.74 -14.54 8.28
CA LYS A 122 15.43 -13.83 7.18
C LYS A 122 14.74 -12.53 6.74
N TYR A 123 13.42 -12.52 6.71
CA TYR A 123 12.63 -11.39 6.20
C TYR A 123 12.03 -10.53 7.31
N GLU A 124 12.22 -10.85 8.59
CA GLU A 124 11.65 -10.08 9.70
C GLU A 124 12.06 -8.59 9.70
N PRO A 125 13.28 -8.18 9.27
CA PRO A 125 13.64 -6.78 9.13
C PRO A 125 12.77 -5.99 8.12
N TYR A 126 12.01 -6.67 7.28
CA TYR A 126 11.13 -6.07 6.27
C TYR A 126 9.66 -6.04 6.70
N ARG A 127 9.36 -6.52 7.91
CA ARG A 127 8.02 -6.46 8.48
C ARG A 127 7.65 -5.01 8.76
N GLU A 128 6.48 -4.59 8.24
CA GLU A 128 5.97 -3.22 8.34
C GLU A 128 7.02 -2.14 7.97
N ALA A 129 7.94 -2.49 7.06
CA ALA A 129 9.07 -1.63 6.71
C ALA A 129 8.70 -0.56 5.65
N TRP A 130 7.57 0.13 5.84
CA TRP A 130 7.08 1.20 4.95
C TRP A 130 8.07 2.34 4.75
N HIS A 131 8.97 2.57 5.72
CA HIS A 131 10.05 3.54 5.62
C HIS A 131 10.98 3.30 4.42
N LEU A 132 11.12 2.04 3.97
CA LEU A 132 11.92 1.71 2.78
C LEU A 132 11.36 2.33 1.51
N LEU A 133 10.03 2.41 1.40
CA LEU A 133 9.36 3.04 0.26
C LEU A 133 9.50 4.57 0.28
N ARG A 134 9.75 5.18 1.45
CA ARG A 134 10.09 6.60 1.58
C ARG A 134 11.56 6.90 1.27
N GLY A 135 12.36 5.88 0.96
CA GLY A 135 13.80 6.04 0.73
C GLY A 135 14.59 6.33 2.00
N GLU A 136 14.01 6.04 3.18
CA GLU A 136 14.65 6.18 4.47
C GLU A 136 15.52 4.95 4.76
N SER A 137 16.73 5.17 5.28
CA SER A 137 17.56 4.08 5.76
C SER A 137 17.02 3.53 7.07
N ALA A 138 17.11 2.22 7.30
CA ALA A 138 16.59 1.51 8.48
C ALA A 138 17.05 2.04 9.85
N LYS A 139 17.91 3.05 9.89
CA LYS A 139 18.44 3.68 11.13
C LYS A 139 17.64 4.90 11.60
N SER A 140 16.61 5.38 10.90
CA SER A 140 15.81 6.55 11.28
C SER A 140 14.39 6.16 11.75
N GLY A 141 14.29 5.20 12.64
CA GLY A 141 13.01 4.77 13.22
C GLY A 141 12.56 5.69 14.36
N ARG A 142 12.18 6.94 14.08
CA ARG A 142 11.30 7.70 14.94
C ARG A 142 9.99 7.95 14.20
N VAL A 143 9.02 7.09 14.48
CA VAL A 143 7.62 7.28 14.05
C VAL A 143 7.16 8.63 14.62
N ARG A 144 7.04 9.65 13.76
CA ARG A 144 6.32 10.87 14.12
C ARG A 144 4.84 10.48 14.26
N SER A 145 4.33 10.67 15.47
CA SER A 145 2.95 10.39 15.83
C SER A 145 1.97 11.05 14.84
N ILE A 146 0.98 10.28 14.38
CA ILE A 146 -0.14 10.68 13.51
C ILE A 146 -0.92 11.91 14.04
N LYS A 147 -0.73 12.30 15.30
CA LYS A 147 -1.35 13.50 15.90
C LYS A 147 -0.97 14.83 15.21
N ALA A 148 0.20 14.92 14.59
CA ALA A 148 0.63 16.18 13.94
C ALA A 148 -0.04 16.43 12.58
N CYS A 149 -0.59 15.40 11.92
CA CYS A 149 -1.23 15.53 10.61
C CYS A 149 -2.71 15.92 10.70
N ALA A 150 -3.39 15.58 11.80
CA ALA A 150 -4.82 15.88 11.99
C ALA A 150 -5.08 17.39 12.19
N GLU A 151 -4.13 18.12 12.77
CA GLU A 151 -4.29 19.57 13.02
C GLU A 151 -4.13 20.42 11.75
N GLN A 152 -3.43 19.91 10.74
CA GLN A 152 -3.18 20.65 9.48
C GLN A 152 -4.36 20.63 8.51
N TRP A 153 -5.32 19.71 8.70
CA TRP A 153 -6.52 19.57 7.85
C TRP A 153 -7.76 20.25 8.42
N MET A 154 -7.69 20.83 9.64
CA MET A 154 -8.82 21.48 10.31
C MET A 154 -8.95 22.99 10.04
N THR A 155 -8.06 23.59 9.28
CA THR A 155 -8.23 24.97 8.83
C THR A 155 -8.72 24.94 7.38
N PRO A 156 -9.98 25.31 7.10
CA PRO A 156 -10.47 25.40 5.73
C PRO A 156 -9.71 26.53 5.00
N PRO A 157 -9.12 26.26 3.83
CA PRO A 157 -8.34 27.26 3.10
C PRO A 157 -9.19 28.28 2.34
N PHE A 158 -10.50 28.30 2.52
CA PHE A 158 -11.38 29.24 1.85
C PHE A 158 -12.35 29.91 2.81
N SER A 159 -12.13 31.19 3.10
CA SER A 159 -13.18 32.07 3.51
C SER A 159 -14.14 32.27 2.32
N VAL A 160 -15.36 31.75 2.44
CA VAL A 160 -16.42 32.00 1.48
C VAL A 160 -16.75 33.49 1.55
N PRO A 161 -16.69 34.27 0.44
CA PRO A 161 -17.15 35.67 0.46
C PRO A 161 -18.65 35.67 0.74
N SER A 162 -19.03 36.39 1.78
CA SER A 162 -20.41 36.70 2.13
C SER A 162 -20.96 37.70 1.11
N SER A 163 -21.46 37.23 -0.02
CA SER A 163 -22.24 38.05 -0.95
C SER A 163 -23.06 37.14 -1.87
N TYR A 164 -24.08 36.51 -1.30
CA TYR A 164 -25.28 36.14 -2.03
C TYR A 164 -26.43 36.91 -1.40
N ASP A 165 -26.54 38.19 -1.82
CA ASP A 165 -27.71 38.98 -1.53
C ASP A 165 -28.54 39.10 -2.83
N GLU A 166 -29.85 38.92 -2.64
CA GLU A 166 -30.99 39.36 -3.43
C GLU A 166 -31.19 38.81 -4.85
N ARG A 167 -32.19 37.90 -4.90
CA ARG A 167 -32.99 37.61 -6.11
C ARG A 167 -33.98 38.74 -6.34
N PRO A 168 -34.13 39.27 -7.56
CA PRO A 168 -35.21 40.16 -7.86
C PRO A 168 -36.56 39.40 -7.93
N HIS A 169 -37.54 39.91 -7.19
CA HIS A 169 -38.95 39.52 -7.30
C HIS A 169 -39.46 39.84 -8.71
N ILE A 170 -39.89 38.83 -9.46
CA ILE A 170 -40.64 38.99 -10.67
C ILE A 170 -42.12 39.12 -10.24
N LEU A 171 -42.65 40.35 -10.31
CA LEU A 171 -44.07 40.62 -10.26
C LEU A 171 -44.73 40.11 -11.54
N LEU A 172 -45.59 39.11 -11.41
CA LEU A 172 -46.58 38.78 -12.41
C LEU A 172 -47.79 39.71 -12.19
N SER A 173 -47.93 40.72 -13.02
CA SER A 173 -49.20 41.43 -13.22
C SER A 173 -49.82 40.94 -14.51
N GLY A 174 -51.08 40.57 -14.39
CA GLY A 174 -51.90 39.98 -15.38
C GLY A 174 -52.37 40.93 -16.48
N MET A 175 -52.74 40.35 -17.55
CA MET A 175 -53.97 40.48 -18.34
C MET A 175 -53.98 39.38 -19.40
#